data_437140b6362536fada0b1edc3836bb1b
#
_entry.id   437140b6362536fada0b1edc3836bb1b
#
_cell.length_a   1.000
_cell.length_b   1.000
_cell.length_c   1.000
_cell.angle_alpha   90.00
_cell.angle_beta   90.00
_cell.angle_gamma   90.00
#
_symmetry.space_group_name_H-M   'P 1'
#
loop_
_entity.id
_entity.type
_entity.pdbx_description
1 polymer ?
#
loop_
_entity_poly.entity_id
_entity_poly.type
_entity_poly.pdbx_seq_one_letter_code
_entity_poly.pdbx_strand_id
1 'polypeptide(L)'
;MLFRSRGVGYTDPVYYDVAAAQAAGYANLPAPPTYGGIPVFIPGKTDDRYGGPSNTGQPPLRHGLKNVLDGGTEHHYVRVPVAGETLSFTSKVANLEVKESRALGTMLVITSESTYRDSAGDIVFTTRGQGIFY
;
A
#
# COMPACT_ATOMS: atom_id res chain seq x y z
N MET A 1 -8.26 -9.74 4.18
CA MET A 1 -9.07 -9.08 3.12
C MET A 1 -10.48 -8.70 3.57
N LEU A 2 -11.30 -9.63 4.06
CA LEU A 2 -12.72 -9.42 4.41
C LEU A 2 -13.00 -8.18 5.28
N PHE A 3 -12.22 -7.97 6.34
CA PHE A 3 -12.41 -6.82 7.24
C PHE A 3 -12.22 -5.48 6.55
N ARG A 4 -11.25 -5.39 5.62
CA ARG A 4 -11.03 -4.14 4.92
C ARG A 4 -12.11 -3.85 3.89
N SER A 5 -12.54 -4.84 3.13
CA SER A 5 -13.63 -4.67 2.16
C SER A 5 -14.88 -4.12 2.84
N ARG A 6 -15.24 -4.65 4.02
CA ARG A 6 -16.35 -4.14 4.84
C ARG A 6 -16.10 -2.73 5.35
N GLY A 7 -14.87 -2.44 5.82
CA GLY A 7 -14.52 -1.14 6.39
C GLY A 7 -14.56 0.01 5.38
N VAL A 8 -14.36 -0.27 4.09
CA VAL A 8 -14.44 0.73 3.01
C VAL A 8 -15.73 0.67 2.22
N GLY A 9 -16.72 -0.15 2.65
CA GLY A 9 -18.06 -0.18 2.09
C GLY A 9 -18.20 -0.96 0.76
N TYR A 10 -17.25 -1.82 0.39
CA TYR A 10 -17.44 -2.72 -0.74
C TYR A 10 -18.52 -3.77 -0.39
N THR A 11 -19.53 -3.86 -1.21
CA THR A 11 -20.68 -4.78 -1.01
C THR A 11 -20.77 -5.89 -2.05
N ASP A 12 -19.96 -5.83 -3.11
CA ASP A 12 -19.99 -6.82 -4.18
C ASP A 12 -19.59 -8.21 -3.64
N PRO A 13 -20.40 -9.25 -3.88
CA PRO A 13 -20.12 -10.62 -3.46
C PRO A 13 -18.75 -11.15 -3.89
N VAL A 14 -18.18 -10.65 -4.98
CA VAL A 14 -16.86 -11.04 -5.50
C VAL A 14 -15.74 -10.92 -4.44
N TYR A 15 -15.90 -10.03 -3.47
CA TYR A 15 -14.91 -9.83 -2.39
C TYR A 15 -15.12 -10.73 -1.17
N TYR A 16 -16.21 -11.50 -1.13
CA TYR A 16 -16.65 -12.22 0.08
C TYR A 16 -16.95 -13.69 -0.16
N ASP A 17 -17.34 -14.05 -1.38
CA ASP A 17 -17.76 -15.38 -1.79
C ASP A 17 -16.86 -15.92 -2.89
N VAL A 18 -16.23 -17.07 -2.62
CA VAL A 18 -15.29 -17.68 -3.56
C VAL A 18 -15.99 -18.13 -4.84
N ALA A 19 -17.24 -18.62 -4.74
CA ALA A 19 -17.99 -19.04 -5.92
C ALA A 19 -18.35 -17.84 -6.81
N ALA A 20 -18.74 -16.71 -6.20
CA ALA A 20 -18.96 -15.46 -6.93
C ALA A 20 -17.67 -14.94 -7.58
N ALA A 21 -16.55 -15.01 -6.87
CA ALA A 21 -15.26 -14.62 -7.42
C ALA A 21 -14.85 -15.49 -8.61
N GLN A 22 -15.02 -16.80 -8.51
CA GLN A 22 -14.73 -17.75 -9.59
C GLN A 22 -15.65 -17.56 -10.80
N ALA A 23 -16.94 -17.29 -10.56
CA ALA A 23 -17.88 -16.95 -11.64
C ALA A 23 -17.48 -15.65 -12.36
N ALA A 24 -16.82 -14.71 -11.66
CA ALA A 24 -16.27 -13.49 -12.22
C ALA A 24 -14.88 -13.67 -12.86
N GLY A 25 -14.33 -14.89 -12.90
CA GLY A 25 -13.05 -15.23 -13.55
C GLY A 25 -11.82 -15.13 -12.65
N TYR A 26 -11.97 -14.93 -11.35
CA TYR A 26 -10.85 -14.94 -10.40
C TYR A 26 -10.59 -16.36 -9.86
N ALA A 27 -9.32 -16.69 -9.63
CA ALA A 27 -8.97 -17.98 -9.02
C ALA A 27 -9.41 -18.10 -7.55
N ASN A 28 -9.50 -16.96 -6.84
CA ASN A 28 -9.92 -16.84 -5.44
C ASN A 28 -10.42 -15.40 -5.20
N LEU A 29 -10.76 -15.05 -3.96
CA LEU A 29 -11.22 -13.71 -3.61
C LEU A 29 -10.21 -12.63 -4.06
N PRO A 30 -10.57 -11.70 -4.95
CA PRO A 30 -9.69 -10.63 -5.38
C PRO A 30 -9.46 -9.62 -4.26
N ALA A 31 -8.29 -9.00 -4.27
CA ALA A 31 -8.02 -7.87 -3.39
C ALA A 31 -8.86 -6.66 -3.84
N PRO A 32 -9.50 -5.92 -2.93
CA PRO A 32 -10.16 -4.69 -3.30
C PRO A 32 -9.15 -3.64 -3.80
N PRO A 33 -9.53 -2.73 -4.71
CA PRO A 33 -8.61 -1.80 -5.38
C PRO A 33 -7.72 -0.97 -4.44
N THR A 34 -8.19 -0.70 -3.22
CA THR A 34 -7.47 0.08 -2.20
C THR A 34 -6.62 -0.80 -1.26
N TYR A 35 -6.49 -2.09 -1.53
CA TYR A 35 -5.76 -3.01 -0.65
C TYR A 35 -4.24 -2.95 -0.83
N GLY A 36 -3.76 -2.52 -1.97
CA GLY A 36 -2.34 -2.44 -2.29
C GLY A 36 -1.56 -1.55 -1.30
N GLY A 37 -0.36 -2.00 -0.88
CA GLY A 37 0.51 -1.21 -0.01
C GLY A 37 0.15 -1.18 1.47
N ILE A 38 -0.83 -2.00 1.92
CA ILE A 38 -1.17 -2.07 3.33
C ILE A 38 -0.19 -2.99 4.06
N PRO A 39 0.33 -2.58 5.21
CA PRO A 39 1.14 -3.43 6.06
C PRO A 39 0.37 -4.71 6.40
N VAL A 40 1.02 -5.86 6.25
CA VAL A 40 0.44 -7.14 6.65
C VAL A 40 0.59 -7.25 8.17
N PHE A 41 -0.53 -7.24 8.87
CA PHE A 41 -0.58 -7.57 10.29
C PHE A 41 -0.67 -9.09 10.43
N ILE A 42 0.32 -9.70 11.06
CA ILE A 42 0.33 -11.11 11.40
C ILE A 42 0.38 -11.20 12.92
N PRO A 43 -0.70 -11.62 13.61
CA PRO A 43 -0.72 -11.75 15.06
C PRO A 43 0.47 -12.57 15.57
N GLY A 44 1.17 -12.05 16.57
CA GLY A 44 2.35 -12.68 17.16
C GLY A 44 3.63 -12.70 16.32
N LYS A 45 3.61 -12.11 15.11
CA LYS A 45 4.78 -12.00 14.23
C LYS A 45 5.12 -10.57 13.83
N THR A 46 4.14 -9.69 13.77
CA THR A 46 4.34 -8.27 13.52
C THR A 46 4.14 -7.51 14.82
N ASP A 47 4.90 -6.42 15.01
CA ASP A 47 4.73 -5.55 16.16
C ASP A 47 3.33 -4.92 16.13
N ASP A 48 2.60 -5.02 17.25
CA ASP A 48 1.26 -4.44 17.42
C ASP A 48 1.28 -2.90 17.47
N ARG A 49 2.45 -2.30 17.47
CA ARG A 49 2.59 -0.85 17.49
C ARG A 49 2.35 -0.27 16.10
N TYR A 50 1.32 0.51 16.01
CA TYR A 50 1.14 1.43 14.90
C TYR A 50 2.36 2.37 14.87
N GLY A 51 3.26 2.18 13.90
CA GLY A 51 4.52 2.93 13.81
C GLY A 51 5.77 2.18 14.24
N GLY A 52 5.74 0.86 14.34
CA GLY A 52 6.96 0.04 14.34
C GLY A 52 7.82 0.38 13.11
N PRO A 53 9.12 0.06 13.12
CA PRO A 53 9.98 0.37 11.99
C PRO A 53 9.34 -0.18 10.72
N SER A 54 8.88 0.73 9.86
CA SER A 54 8.30 0.33 8.60
C SER A 54 9.40 -0.38 7.82
N ASN A 55 9.30 -1.68 7.69
CA ASN A 55 10.20 -2.50 6.88
C ASN A 55 9.98 -2.22 5.39
N THR A 56 9.75 -0.95 5.06
CA THR A 56 9.50 -0.49 3.69
C THR A 56 10.78 -0.51 2.85
N GLY A 57 11.93 -0.88 3.44
CA GLY A 57 13.22 -0.84 2.75
C GLY A 57 13.70 0.57 2.41
N GLN A 58 12.98 1.61 2.83
CA GLN A 58 13.39 2.99 2.61
C GLN A 58 14.49 3.39 3.60
N PRO A 59 15.55 4.05 3.15
CA PRO A 59 16.56 4.59 4.05
C PRO A 59 15.90 5.64 4.97
N PRO A 60 16.27 5.69 6.27
CA PRO A 60 15.77 6.70 7.17
C PRO A 60 16.21 8.08 6.72
N LEU A 61 15.27 8.92 6.31
CA LEU A 61 15.54 10.30 5.93
C LEU A 61 15.55 11.18 7.20
N ARG A 62 16.66 11.88 7.42
CA ARG A 62 16.80 12.81 8.56
C ARG A 62 16.50 14.23 8.08
N HIS A 63 15.26 14.68 8.18
CA HIS A 63 14.82 16.01 7.73
C HIS A 63 14.46 16.96 8.88
N GLY A 64 14.38 16.48 10.13
CA GLY A 64 14.07 17.33 11.28
C GLY A 64 12.61 17.76 11.42
N LEU A 65 11.75 17.50 10.43
CA LEU A 65 10.32 17.82 10.47
C LEU A 65 9.58 16.78 11.33
N LYS A 66 8.62 17.23 12.13
CA LYS A 66 8.00 16.38 13.17
C LYS A 66 6.63 15.83 12.81
N ASN A 67 5.96 16.48 11.87
CA ASN A 67 4.60 16.13 11.47
C ASN A 67 4.60 15.45 10.11
N VAL A 68 3.60 14.61 9.85
CA VAL A 68 3.41 13.95 8.57
C VAL A 68 1.94 13.97 8.18
N LEU A 69 1.68 14.24 6.92
CA LEU A 69 0.37 14.07 6.26
C LEU A 69 0.52 13.02 5.17
N ASP A 70 -0.55 12.27 4.94
CA ASP A 70 -0.69 11.42 3.77
C ASP A 70 -1.05 12.30 2.56
N GLY A 71 -0.19 12.30 1.57
CA GLY A 71 -0.38 13.03 0.29
C GLY A 71 -1.16 12.24 -0.75
N GLY A 72 -1.59 11.03 -0.39
CA GLY A 72 -2.33 10.13 -1.28
C GLY A 72 -1.47 9.01 -1.86
N THR A 73 -2.16 8.02 -2.41
CA THR A 73 -1.54 6.84 -3.03
C THR A 73 -2.25 6.49 -4.32
N GLU A 74 -1.47 6.21 -5.34
CA GLU A 74 -1.91 5.73 -6.64
C GLU A 74 -1.51 4.27 -6.82
N HIS A 75 -2.40 3.44 -7.39
CA HIS A 75 -2.15 2.04 -7.67
C HIS A 75 -2.34 1.74 -9.15
N HIS A 76 -1.35 1.10 -9.77
CA HIS A 76 -1.43 0.59 -11.13
C HIS A 76 -1.40 -0.93 -11.12
N TYR A 77 -2.53 -1.54 -11.45
CA TYR A 77 -2.68 -2.99 -11.49
C TYR A 77 -2.44 -3.52 -12.89
N VAL A 78 -1.45 -4.42 -13.04
CA VAL A 78 -1.30 -5.30 -14.21
C VAL A 78 -2.35 -6.41 -14.13
N ARG A 79 -2.52 -6.97 -12.93
CA ARG A 79 -3.62 -7.85 -12.55
C ARG A 79 -3.98 -7.66 -11.09
N VAL A 80 -5.19 -8.04 -10.74
CA VAL A 80 -5.64 -8.01 -9.35
C VAL A 80 -5.07 -9.22 -8.60
N PRO A 81 -4.37 -9.03 -7.47
CA PRO A 81 -3.94 -10.15 -6.64
C PRO A 81 -5.14 -10.80 -5.96
N VAL A 82 -5.05 -12.13 -5.76
CA VAL A 82 -6.09 -12.91 -5.10
C VAL A 82 -5.64 -13.45 -3.75
N ALA A 83 -6.60 -13.88 -2.92
CA ALA A 83 -6.31 -14.47 -1.63
C ALA A 83 -5.44 -15.73 -1.76
N GLY A 84 -4.43 -15.85 -0.90
CA GLY A 84 -3.47 -16.96 -0.88
C GLY A 84 -2.18 -16.69 -1.66
N GLU A 85 -2.12 -15.65 -2.50
CA GLU A 85 -0.88 -15.28 -3.17
C GLU A 85 0.15 -14.71 -2.19
N THR A 86 1.41 -15.05 -2.43
CA THR A 86 2.57 -14.42 -1.78
C THR A 86 3.22 -13.48 -2.77
N LEU A 87 3.32 -12.22 -2.38
CA LEU A 87 3.97 -11.20 -3.19
C LEU A 87 5.26 -10.73 -2.52
N SER A 88 6.31 -10.55 -3.30
CA SER A 88 7.50 -9.81 -2.93
C SER A 88 7.35 -8.36 -3.39
N PHE A 89 8.01 -7.42 -2.72
CA PHE A 89 8.04 -6.04 -3.19
C PHE A 89 9.41 -5.40 -3.03
N THR A 90 9.67 -4.44 -3.91
CA THR A 90 10.80 -3.52 -3.81
C THR A 90 10.27 -2.11 -3.75
N SER A 91 10.86 -1.27 -2.89
CA SER A 91 10.46 0.14 -2.75
C SER A 91 11.67 1.05 -2.97
N LYS A 92 11.42 2.20 -3.59
CA LYS A 92 12.42 3.26 -3.79
C LYS A 92 11.81 4.62 -3.52
N VAL A 93 12.63 5.58 -3.14
CA VAL A 93 12.28 7.00 -3.18
C VAL A 93 12.33 7.45 -4.64
N ALA A 94 11.20 7.81 -5.20
CA ALA A 94 11.09 8.24 -6.60
C ALA A 94 11.31 9.74 -6.77
N ASN A 95 10.93 10.54 -5.76
CA ASN A 95 11.12 12.00 -5.78
C ASN A 95 11.19 12.57 -4.36
N LEU A 96 11.98 13.62 -4.22
CA LEU A 96 12.07 14.47 -3.03
C LEU A 96 11.89 15.92 -3.47
N GLU A 97 10.93 16.62 -2.89
CA GLU A 97 10.64 18.00 -3.23
C GLU A 97 10.41 18.82 -1.98
N VAL A 98 11.11 19.95 -1.88
CA VAL A 98 10.87 20.94 -0.82
C VAL A 98 9.89 21.97 -1.33
N LYS A 99 8.84 22.24 -0.57
CA LYS A 99 7.80 23.23 -0.87
C LYS A 99 7.62 24.19 0.30
N GLU A 100 7.25 25.42 -0.02
CA GLU A 100 6.86 26.40 0.97
C GLU A 100 5.33 26.56 1.02
N SER A 101 4.78 26.49 2.21
CA SER A 101 3.35 26.69 2.48
C SER A 101 3.16 27.89 3.41
N ARG A 102 2.16 28.71 3.11
CA ARG A 102 1.79 29.83 4.03
C ARG A 102 1.30 29.35 5.39
N ALA A 103 0.65 28.17 5.42
CA ALA A 103 0.05 27.63 6.64
C ALA A 103 0.99 26.72 7.42
N LEU A 104 1.86 25.96 6.73
CA LEU A 104 2.68 24.89 7.32
C LEU A 104 4.18 25.21 7.33
N GLY A 105 4.59 26.30 6.68
CA GLY A 105 6.01 26.61 6.49
C GLY A 105 6.68 25.70 5.47
N THR A 106 7.93 25.37 5.69
CA THR A 106 8.72 24.47 4.83
C THR A 106 8.19 23.04 4.94
N MET A 107 7.90 22.43 3.80
CA MET A 107 7.43 21.07 3.69
C MET A 107 8.41 20.23 2.85
N LEU A 108 8.61 18.99 3.23
CA LEU A 108 9.28 17.98 2.41
C LEU A 108 8.25 16.99 1.89
N VAL A 109 8.08 16.93 0.58
CA VAL A 109 7.23 15.94 -0.09
C VAL A 109 8.11 14.79 -0.58
N ILE A 110 7.86 13.61 -0.04
CA ILE A 110 8.56 12.38 -0.41
C ILE A 110 7.62 11.52 -1.23
N THR A 111 7.98 11.24 -2.47
CA THR A 111 7.26 10.30 -3.32
C THR A 111 8.00 8.96 -3.30
N SER A 112 7.30 7.92 -2.89
CA SER A 112 7.79 6.54 -2.88
C SER A 112 7.11 5.73 -3.97
N GLU A 113 7.84 4.81 -4.57
CA GLU A 113 7.32 3.88 -5.56
C GLU A 113 7.67 2.45 -5.16
N SER A 114 6.66 1.57 -5.13
CA SER A 114 6.82 0.17 -4.81
C SER A 114 6.32 -0.70 -5.96
N THR A 115 7.09 -1.72 -6.32
CA THR A 115 6.74 -2.71 -7.33
C THR A 115 6.51 -4.04 -6.66
N TYR A 116 5.35 -4.62 -6.85
CA TYR A 116 4.94 -5.92 -6.29
C TYR A 116 4.99 -6.99 -7.36
N ARG A 117 5.63 -8.12 -7.02
CA ARG A 117 5.85 -9.26 -7.93
C ARG A 117 5.34 -10.54 -7.29
N ASP A 118 4.86 -11.45 -8.12
CA ASP A 118 4.50 -12.81 -7.72
C ASP A 118 5.73 -13.72 -7.59
N SER A 119 5.50 -14.99 -7.28
CA SER A 119 6.54 -16.00 -7.13
C SER A 119 7.31 -16.31 -8.42
N ALA A 120 6.75 -16.00 -9.57
CA ALA A 120 7.41 -16.13 -10.89
C ALA A 120 8.29 -14.91 -11.20
N GLY A 121 8.17 -13.83 -10.44
CA GLY A 121 8.87 -12.57 -10.66
C GLY A 121 8.10 -11.58 -11.53
N ASP A 122 6.89 -11.92 -11.97
CA ASP A 122 6.06 -11.05 -12.79
C ASP A 122 5.44 -9.92 -11.98
N ILE A 123 5.36 -8.73 -12.59
CA ILE A 123 4.75 -7.57 -11.93
C ILE A 123 3.24 -7.78 -11.81
N VAL A 124 2.74 -7.70 -10.59
CA VAL A 124 1.30 -7.78 -10.27
C VAL A 124 0.70 -6.38 -10.24
N PHE A 125 1.32 -5.46 -9.53
CA PHE A 125 0.94 -4.06 -9.48
C PHE A 125 2.10 -3.18 -8.99
N THR A 126 1.96 -1.88 -9.20
CA THR A 126 2.84 -0.86 -8.62
C THR A 126 2.02 0.10 -7.78
N THR A 127 2.67 0.71 -6.77
CA THR A 127 2.07 1.79 -5.98
C THR A 127 2.98 3.00 -5.99
N ARG A 128 2.39 4.19 -5.99
CA ARG A 128 3.09 5.45 -5.85
C ARG A 128 2.41 6.26 -4.76
N GLY A 129 3.10 6.43 -3.62
CA GLY A 129 2.57 7.13 -2.47
C GLY A 129 3.33 8.39 -2.15
N GLN A 130 2.69 9.38 -1.55
CA GLN A 130 3.31 10.63 -1.10
C GLN A 130 3.17 10.80 0.39
N GLY A 131 4.29 11.07 1.07
CA GLY A 131 4.33 11.55 2.44
C GLY A 131 4.72 13.03 2.44
N ILE A 132 3.99 13.87 3.17
CA ILE A 132 4.24 15.31 3.30
C ILE A 132 4.67 15.57 4.74
N PHE A 133 5.93 15.92 4.94
CA PHE A 133 6.51 16.25 6.24
C PHE A 133 6.59 17.76 6.42
N TYR A 134 6.29 18.28 7.65
CA TYR A 134 6.30 19.71 7.97
C TYR A 134 6.55 19.96 9.45
#